data_1df82c1c835484ff77b7d7e2d5542a61
#
_entry.id   1df82c1c835484ff77b7d7e2d5542a61
#
_cell.length_a   1.000
_cell.length_b   1.000
_cell.length_c   1.000
_cell.angle_alpha   90.00
_cell.angle_beta   90.00
_cell.angle_gamma   90.00
#
_symmetry.space_group_name_H-M   'P 1'
#
loop_
_entity.id
_entity.type
_entity.pdbx_description
1 polymer ?
#
loop_
_entity_poly.entity_id
_entity_poly.type
_entity_poly.pdbx_seq_one_letter_code
_entity_poly.pdbx_strand_id
1 'polypeptide(L)'
;MSHTIDLFTIPAADKDRLRVLFLAKHAASSGQLHGEDGNHAVYHHEVLDTLRAIGLDVTPANDFTALFEKTDFDYVFTLLNRAGYPMSEMLGPLLAQRIGLPALGASAILRGLSDDKHLMKTVAVARGVPVAPWLIARRGCQWIPYPDFAFERLVVKPNASSASWGVSMPIDWETAKNDIAKLHAEGHDVIVERYEGAYDVVVPVLGGAEPILLSTMRFEMPGDEGNFRSYEEKRGLSEGPKERLVAMKN
;
A
#
# COMPACT_ATOMS: atom_id res chain seq x y z
N MET A 1 21.90 19.83 -11.59
CA MET A 1 21.25 20.03 -12.91
C MET A 1 19.75 19.83 -12.70
N SER A 2 18.95 20.87 -12.94
CA SER A 2 17.49 20.76 -12.87
C SER A 2 17.01 19.99 -14.09
N HIS A 3 16.73 18.71 -13.94
CA HIS A 3 16.03 17.96 -14.98
C HIS A 3 14.58 18.44 -15.00
N THR A 4 14.23 19.18 -16.05
CA THR A 4 12.83 19.48 -16.33
C THR A 4 12.17 18.16 -16.71
N ILE A 5 11.28 17.66 -15.87
CA ILE A 5 10.51 16.45 -16.15
C ILE A 5 9.48 16.84 -17.22
N ASP A 6 9.60 16.27 -18.40
CA ASP A 6 8.62 16.46 -19.48
C ASP A 6 7.42 15.55 -19.19
N LEU A 7 6.41 16.10 -18.55
CA LEU A 7 5.18 15.38 -18.20
C LEU A 7 4.19 15.48 -19.34
N PHE A 8 3.73 14.34 -19.84
CA PHE A 8 2.57 14.29 -20.72
C PHE A 8 1.33 14.76 -19.95
N THR A 9 0.70 15.78 -20.45
CA THR A 9 -0.54 16.32 -19.89
C THR A 9 -1.71 16.06 -20.83
N ILE A 10 -2.88 15.78 -20.26
CA ILE A 10 -4.11 15.66 -21.03
C ILE A 10 -4.52 17.07 -21.45
N PRO A 11 -4.68 17.38 -22.77
CA PRO A 11 -5.17 18.67 -23.22
C PRO A 11 -6.53 19.00 -22.62
N ALA A 12 -6.78 20.26 -22.29
CA ALA A 12 -8.04 20.68 -21.68
C ALA A 12 -9.28 20.30 -22.52
N ALA A 13 -9.15 20.36 -23.86
CA ALA A 13 -10.22 20.01 -24.79
C ALA A 13 -10.56 18.49 -24.85
N ASP A 14 -9.71 17.65 -24.26
CA ASP A 14 -9.89 16.19 -24.27
C ASP A 14 -10.34 15.65 -22.91
N LYS A 15 -10.22 16.46 -21.85
CA LYS A 15 -10.54 16.03 -20.49
C LYS A 15 -12.01 15.68 -20.29
N ASP A 16 -12.92 16.48 -20.83
CA ASP A 16 -14.36 16.30 -20.73
C ASP A 16 -14.91 15.13 -21.55
N ARG A 17 -14.09 14.61 -22.48
CA ARG A 17 -14.42 13.44 -23.31
C ARG A 17 -13.94 12.13 -22.69
N LEU A 18 -12.99 12.19 -21.74
CA LEU A 18 -12.43 11.02 -21.05
C LEU A 18 -13.34 10.58 -19.91
N ARG A 19 -13.95 9.41 -20.07
CA ARG A 19 -14.78 8.79 -19.05
C ARG A 19 -13.89 7.94 -18.14
N VAL A 20 -13.67 8.40 -16.92
CA VAL A 20 -12.79 7.78 -15.95
C VAL A 20 -13.60 7.02 -14.91
N LEU A 21 -13.33 5.73 -14.75
CA LEU A 21 -13.83 4.97 -13.62
C LEU A 21 -12.89 5.19 -12.42
N PHE A 22 -13.39 5.81 -11.36
CA PHE A 22 -12.68 5.93 -10.09
C PHE A 22 -13.06 4.77 -9.17
N LEU A 23 -12.15 3.82 -8.98
CA LEU A 23 -12.38 2.60 -8.22
C LEU A 23 -11.67 2.68 -6.86
N ALA A 24 -12.44 2.83 -5.78
CA ALA A 24 -11.92 2.88 -4.42
C ALA A 24 -12.95 2.36 -3.40
N LYS A 25 -12.52 1.81 -2.27
CA LYS A 25 -13.43 1.26 -1.23
C LYS A 25 -14.50 2.26 -0.77
N HIS A 26 -14.15 3.54 -0.73
CA HIS A 26 -15.01 4.63 -0.33
C HIS A 26 -15.15 5.68 -1.44
N ALA A 27 -15.21 5.25 -2.71
CA ALA A 27 -15.26 6.15 -3.86
C ALA A 27 -16.43 7.14 -3.81
N ALA A 28 -17.58 6.70 -3.32
CA ALA A 28 -18.80 7.51 -3.21
C ALA A 28 -19.03 8.04 -1.76
N SER A 29 -17.96 8.17 -0.95
CA SER A 29 -18.09 8.69 0.41
C SER A 29 -18.43 10.18 0.42
N SER A 30 -19.00 10.64 1.56
CA SER A 30 -19.29 12.05 1.80
C SER A 30 -18.09 12.87 2.31
N GLY A 31 -16.89 12.29 2.32
CA GLY A 31 -15.70 12.92 2.89
C GLY A 31 -15.64 12.95 4.42
N GLN A 32 -16.54 12.20 5.09
CA GLN A 32 -16.50 12.05 6.54
C GLN A 32 -15.59 10.87 6.95
N LEU A 33 -15.03 10.94 8.16
CA LEU A 33 -14.26 9.84 8.73
C LEU A 33 -15.12 8.57 8.81
N HIS A 34 -14.56 7.44 8.38
CA HIS A 34 -15.20 6.14 8.50
C HIS A 34 -14.82 5.49 9.83
N GLY A 35 -15.79 4.87 10.53
CA GLY A 35 -15.57 4.31 11.88
C GLY A 35 -14.44 3.26 11.94
N GLU A 36 -14.28 2.44 10.91
CA GLU A 36 -13.25 1.39 10.86
C GLU A 36 -12.03 1.78 10.02
N ASP A 37 -12.24 2.53 8.91
CA ASP A 37 -11.18 2.89 7.97
C ASP A 37 -10.65 4.33 8.14
N GLY A 38 -11.19 5.07 9.11
CA GLY A 38 -10.73 6.41 9.49
C GLY A 38 -10.70 7.38 8.30
N ASN A 39 -9.55 8.01 8.08
CA ASN A 39 -9.33 9.04 7.06
C ASN A 39 -9.30 8.51 5.61
N HIS A 40 -9.38 7.20 5.38
CA HIS A 40 -9.42 6.67 4.01
C HIS A 40 -10.66 7.12 3.23
N ALA A 41 -11.80 7.23 3.90
CA ALA A 41 -13.01 7.75 3.27
C ALA A 41 -12.86 9.24 2.88
N VAL A 42 -12.19 10.02 3.72
CA VAL A 42 -11.85 11.42 3.42
C VAL A 42 -10.90 11.49 2.23
N TYR A 43 -9.81 10.72 2.26
CA TYR A 43 -8.82 10.69 1.19
C TYR A 43 -9.43 10.27 -0.17
N HIS A 44 -10.28 9.24 -0.20
CA HIS A 44 -10.92 8.82 -1.44
C HIS A 44 -11.86 9.91 -1.99
N HIS A 45 -12.56 10.61 -1.11
CA HIS A 45 -13.41 11.75 -1.49
C HIS A 45 -12.59 12.90 -2.08
N GLU A 46 -11.52 13.30 -1.42
CA GLU A 46 -10.61 14.36 -1.89
C GLU A 46 -9.99 14.03 -3.25
N VAL A 47 -9.63 12.76 -3.49
CA VAL A 47 -9.12 12.32 -4.80
C VAL A 47 -10.21 12.43 -5.87
N LEU A 48 -11.43 11.98 -5.60
CA LEU A 48 -12.56 12.10 -6.52
C LEU A 48 -12.83 13.55 -6.87
N ASP A 49 -12.91 14.43 -5.87
CA ASP A 49 -13.16 15.86 -6.07
C ASP A 49 -12.02 16.53 -6.86
N THR A 50 -10.77 16.14 -6.58
CA THR A 50 -9.62 16.64 -7.34
C THR A 50 -9.69 16.23 -8.81
N LEU A 51 -10.01 14.97 -9.10
CA LEU A 51 -10.15 14.49 -10.48
C LEU A 51 -11.26 15.24 -11.24
N ARG A 52 -12.38 15.53 -10.58
CA ARG A 52 -13.47 16.33 -11.15
C ARG A 52 -13.09 17.80 -11.33
N ALA A 53 -12.41 18.38 -10.34
CA ALA A 53 -11.97 19.77 -10.37
C ALA A 53 -10.98 20.07 -11.49
N ILE A 54 -10.18 19.10 -11.92
CA ILE A 54 -9.29 19.24 -13.08
C ILE A 54 -10.00 19.01 -14.43
N GLY A 55 -11.32 18.79 -14.42
CA GLY A 55 -12.17 18.72 -15.62
C GLY A 55 -12.34 17.31 -16.21
N LEU A 56 -12.16 16.25 -15.44
CA LEU A 56 -12.41 14.87 -15.90
C LEU A 56 -13.87 14.46 -15.62
N ASP A 57 -14.46 13.68 -16.54
CA ASP A 57 -15.74 12.99 -16.31
C ASP A 57 -15.47 11.71 -15.50
N VAL A 58 -15.83 11.72 -14.21
CA VAL A 58 -15.45 10.66 -13.26
C VAL A 58 -16.67 10.01 -12.66
N THR A 59 -16.79 8.70 -12.89
CA THR A 59 -17.78 7.83 -12.25
C THR A 59 -17.13 7.04 -11.09
N PRO A 60 -17.61 7.22 -9.85
CA PRO A 60 -17.09 6.45 -8.71
C PRO A 60 -17.70 5.06 -8.63
N ALA A 61 -16.90 4.05 -8.26
CA ALA A 61 -17.35 2.71 -7.92
C ALA A 61 -16.60 2.16 -6.69
N ASN A 62 -17.31 1.43 -5.83
CA ASN A 62 -16.77 0.94 -4.56
C ASN A 62 -16.26 -0.51 -4.65
N ASP A 63 -16.51 -1.20 -5.75
CA ASP A 63 -16.11 -2.58 -5.98
C ASP A 63 -15.71 -2.84 -7.43
N PHE A 64 -15.29 -4.08 -7.73
CA PHE A 64 -14.82 -4.48 -9.05
C PHE A 64 -15.93 -4.79 -10.07
N THR A 65 -17.20 -4.71 -9.71
CA THR A 65 -18.33 -5.12 -10.56
C THR A 65 -18.32 -4.38 -11.90
N ALA A 66 -17.96 -3.10 -11.89
CA ALA A 66 -17.85 -2.28 -13.11
C ALA A 66 -16.79 -2.78 -14.12
N LEU A 67 -15.91 -3.71 -13.72
CA LEU A 67 -14.85 -4.28 -14.57
C LEU A 67 -15.12 -5.72 -15.03
N PHE A 68 -16.24 -6.32 -14.63
CA PHE A 68 -16.54 -7.71 -15.04
C PHE A 68 -16.97 -7.82 -16.50
N GLU A 69 -17.59 -6.78 -17.01
CA GLU A 69 -18.04 -6.71 -18.39
C GLU A 69 -17.34 -5.57 -19.15
N LYS A 70 -17.43 -5.59 -20.47
CA LYS A 70 -16.94 -4.48 -21.29
C LYS A 70 -17.69 -3.20 -20.93
N THR A 71 -16.95 -2.13 -20.67
CA THR A 71 -17.48 -0.83 -20.27
C THR A 71 -17.23 0.23 -21.36
N ASP A 72 -17.90 1.37 -21.21
CA ASP A 72 -17.65 2.56 -22.02
C ASP A 72 -16.61 3.50 -21.43
N PHE A 73 -15.93 3.11 -20.34
CA PHE A 73 -14.86 3.91 -19.76
C PHE A 73 -13.61 3.88 -20.64
N ASP A 74 -12.84 4.95 -20.58
CA ASP A 74 -11.57 5.10 -21.30
C ASP A 74 -10.37 4.83 -20.41
N TYR A 75 -10.55 4.94 -19.08
CA TYR A 75 -9.49 4.75 -18.10
C TYR A 75 -10.02 4.34 -16.73
N VAL A 76 -9.23 3.55 -15.98
CA VAL A 76 -9.49 3.22 -14.58
C VAL A 76 -8.47 3.89 -13.67
N PHE A 77 -8.94 4.75 -12.78
CA PHE A 77 -8.16 5.25 -11.66
C PHE A 77 -8.43 4.37 -10.44
N THR A 78 -7.55 3.39 -10.16
CA THR A 78 -7.79 2.41 -9.11
C THR A 78 -7.01 2.70 -7.83
N LEU A 79 -7.76 2.90 -6.72
CA LEU A 79 -7.29 2.92 -5.33
C LEU A 79 -7.90 1.78 -4.51
N LEU A 80 -8.63 0.87 -5.12
CA LEU A 80 -9.19 -0.30 -4.44
C LEU A 80 -8.10 -1.35 -4.23
N ASN A 81 -7.58 -1.40 -3.00
CA ASN A 81 -6.43 -2.19 -2.67
C ASN A 81 -6.78 -3.59 -2.17
N ARG A 82 -7.91 -3.76 -1.46
CA ARG A 82 -8.26 -5.04 -0.86
C ARG A 82 -9.74 -5.34 -1.01
N ALA A 83 -10.02 -6.55 -1.50
CA ALA A 83 -11.39 -7.08 -1.63
C ALA A 83 -11.70 -8.16 -0.57
N GLY A 84 -11.00 -8.18 0.56
CA GLY A 84 -11.25 -9.09 1.67
C GLY A 84 -10.62 -10.48 1.55
N TYR A 85 -9.76 -10.71 0.56
CA TYR A 85 -9.02 -11.97 0.37
C TYR A 85 -7.58 -11.71 -0.09
N PRO A 86 -6.66 -12.66 0.11
CA PRO A 86 -5.25 -12.51 -0.29
C PRO A 86 -5.09 -12.24 -1.78
N MET A 87 -4.11 -11.43 -2.15
CA MET A 87 -3.77 -11.06 -3.53
C MET A 87 -4.88 -10.30 -4.29
N SER A 88 -5.91 -9.83 -3.61
CA SER A 88 -7.02 -9.11 -4.25
C SER A 88 -6.60 -7.79 -4.91
N GLU A 89 -5.43 -7.25 -4.57
CA GLU A 89 -4.86 -6.07 -5.24
C GLU A 89 -4.55 -6.28 -6.72
N MET A 90 -4.36 -7.53 -7.14
CA MET A 90 -4.16 -7.88 -8.55
C MET A 90 -5.44 -7.72 -9.38
N LEU A 91 -6.61 -7.82 -8.75
CA LEU A 91 -7.89 -7.98 -9.46
C LEU A 91 -8.24 -6.76 -10.31
N GLY A 92 -8.07 -5.55 -9.79
CA GLY A 92 -8.36 -4.32 -10.54
C GLY A 92 -7.60 -4.23 -11.87
N PRO A 93 -6.26 -4.24 -11.86
CA PRO A 93 -5.49 -4.19 -13.11
C PRO A 93 -5.68 -5.43 -14.00
N LEU A 94 -5.94 -6.62 -13.44
CA LEU A 94 -6.20 -7.83 -14.22
C LEU A 94 -7.52 -7.75 -14.98
N LEU A 95 -8.60 -7.31 -14.32
CA LEU A 95 -9.91 -7.13 -14.95
C LEU A 95 -9.87 -6.01 -15.99
N ALA A 96 -9.22 -4.88 -15.68
CA ALA A 96 -9.03 -3.80 -16.65
C ALA A 96 -8.29 -4.29 -17.90
N GLN A 97 -7.19 -5.04 -17.73
CA GLN A 97 -6.45 -5.62 -18.83
C GLN A 97 -7.31 -6.59 -19.66
N ARG A 98 -8.13 -7.43 -19.01
CA ARG A 98 -9.04 -8.40 -19.68
C ARG A 98 -10.00 -7.69 -20.64
N ILE A 99 -10.49 -6.52 -20.29
CA ILE A 99 -11.44 -5.75 -21.12
C ILE A 99 -10.75 -4.70 -22.00
N GLY A 100 -9.41 -4.65 -21.99
CA GLY A 100 -8.63 -3.70 -22.80
C GLY A 100 -8.63 -2.27 -22.27
N LEU A 101 -8.93 -2.05 -20.99
CA LEU A 101 -9.02 -0.73 -20.37
C LEU A 101 -7.71 -0.36 -19.68
N PRO A 102 -7.06 0.77 -20.02
CA PRO A 102 -5.89 1.27 -19.32
C PRO A 102 -6.21 1.57 -17.85
N ALA A 103 -5.26 1.27 -16.95
CA ALA A 103 -5.45 1.47 -15.52
C ALA A 103 -4.24 2.15 -14.86
N LEU A 104 -4.50 2.93 -13.81
CA LEU A 104 -3.46 3.55 -13.00
C LEU A 104 -2.64 2.49 -12.25
N GLY A 105 -1.33 2.67 -12.24
CA GLY A 105 -0.40 1.99 -11.35
C GLY A 105 0.27 0.78 -11.97
N ALA A 106 0.77 -0.08 -11.08
CA ALA A 106 1.54 -1.26 -11.47
C ALA A 106 0.68 -2.35 -12.12
N SER A 107 1.30 -3.19 -12.96
CA SER A 107 0.65 -4.38 -13.51
C SER A 107 0.15 -5.32 -12.41
N ALA A 108 -0.81 -6.19 -12.74
CA ALA A 108 -1.37 -7.15 -11.80
C ALA A 108 -0.29 -7.99 -11.08
N ILE A 109 0.72 -8.45 -11.82
CA ILE A 109 1.81 -9.27 -11.26
C ILE A 109 2.68 -8.48 -10.26
N LEU A 110 2.96 -7.21 -10.55
CA LEU A 110 3.72 -6.35 -9.62
C LEU A 110 2.92 -6.01 -8.37
N ARG A 111 1.62 -5.82 -8.49
CA ARG A 111 0.74 -5.62 -7.32
C ARG A 111 0.68 -6.85 -6.43
N GLY A 112 0.53 -8.05 -7.01
CA GLY A 112 0.57 -9.30 -6.26
C GLY A 112 1.91 -9.54 -5.58
N LEU A 113 3.01 -9.25 -6.27
CA LEU A 113 4.35 -9.34 -5.70
C LEU A 113 4.52 -8.39 -4.50
N SER A 114 4.01 -7.15 -4.60
CA SER A 114 4.13 -6.17 -3.50
C SER A 114 3.22 -6.48 -2.31
N ASP A 115 2.13 -7.23 -2.51
CA ASP A 115 1.25 -7.66 -1.42
C ASP A 115 1.85 -8.81 -0.59
N ASP A 116 2.60 -9.73 -1.21
CA ASP A 116 3.34 -10.80 -0.53
C ASP A 116 4.74 -10.33 -0.12
N LYS A 117 4.92 -9.99 1.16
CA LYS A 117 6.17 -9.43 1.68
C LYS A 117 7.35 -10.40 1.60
N HIS A 118 7.11 -11.70 1.81
CA HIS A 118 8.14 -12.74 1.68
C HIS A 118 8.62 -12.84 0.23
N LEU A 119 7.69 -12.91 -0.71
CA LEU A 119 8.02 -13.02 -2.13
C LEU A 119 8.71 -11.74 -2.64
N MET A 120 8.22 -10.56 -2.24
CA MET A 120 8.83 -9.27 -2.56
C MET A 120 10.28 -9.20 -2.06
N LYS A 121 10.55 -9.57 -0.81
CA LYS A 121 11.91 -9.61 -0.25
C LYS A 121 12.81 -10.61 -0.98
N THR A 122 12.28 -11.78 -1.33
CA THR A 122 13.00 -12.80 -2.10
C THR A 122 13.46 -12.25 -3.46
N VAL A 123 12.56 -11.55 -4.16
CA VAL A 123 12.89 -10.91 -5.44
C VAL A 123 13.88 -9.77 -5.26
N ALA A 124 13.74 -8.96 -4.20
CA ALA A 124 14.66 -7.87 -3.89
C ALA A 124 16.09 -8.40 -3.67
N VAL A 125 16.26 -9.43 -2.85
CA VAL A 125 17.57 -10.08 -2.63
C VAL A 125 18.14 -10.64 -3.92
N ALA A 126 17.34 -11.32 -4.73
CA ALA A 126 17.78 -11.86 -6.03
C ALA A 126 18.24 -10.76 -7.02
N ARG A 127 17.84 -9.51 -6.78
CA ARG A 127 18.25 -8.31 -7.55
C ARG A 127 19.33 -7.49 -6.86
N GLY A 128 19.93 -7.99 -5.77
CA GLY A 128 20.96 -7.31 -5.00
C GLY A 128 20.47 -6.10 -4.20
N VAL A 129 19.16 -5.97 -3.98
CA VAL A 129 18.58 -4.93 -3.14
C VAL A 129 18.64 -5.39 -1.68
N PRO A 130 19.28 -4.61 -0.78
CA PRO A 130 19.34 -4.96 0.64
C PRO A 130 17.96 -4.88 1.29
N VAL A 131 17.66 -5.87 2.12
CA VAL A 131 16.43 -5.95 2.93
C VAL A 131 16.75 -6.41 4.34
N ALA A 132 15.92 -6.05 5.32
CA ALA A 132 16.03 -6.59 6.66
C ALA A 132 15.97 -8.14 6.62
N PRO A 133 16.82 -8.88 7.36
CA PRO A 133 16.71 -10.32 7.49
C PRO A 133 15.32 -10.73 7.98
N TRP A 134 14.81 -11.85 7.47
CA TRP A 134 13.46 -12.30 7.81
C TRP A 134 13.32 -13.81 7.76
N LEU A 135 12.28 -14.30 8.39
CA LEU A 135 11.76 -15.64 8.20
C LEU A 135 10.26 -15.59 7.89
N ILE A 136 9.75 -16.64 7.27
CA ILE A 136 8.32 -16.84 7.03
C ILE A 136 7.79 -17.97 7.88
N ALA A 137 6.79 -17.69 8.71
CA ALA A 137 6.04 -18.68 9.48
C ALA A 137 4.73 -18.96 8.72
N ARG A 138 4.68 -20.11 8.06
CA ARG A 138 3.51 -20.55 7.28
C ARG A 138 2.44 -21.10 8.19
N ARG A 139 1.21 -20.72 7.97
CA ARG A 139 0.04 -21.29 8.64
C ARG A 139 -0.02 -22.80 8.39
N GLY A 140 -0.31 -23.57 9.43
CA GLY A 140 -0.35 -25.03 9.37
C GLY A 140 1.00 -25.73 9.54
N CYS A 141 2.12 -25.01 9.52
CA CYS A 141 3.42 -25.57 9.92
C CYS A 141 3.52 -25.66 11.44
N GLN A 142 3.75 -26.87 11.95
CA GLN A 142 3.89 -27.10 13.40
C GLN A 142 5.20 -26.55 13.97
N TRP A 143 6.22 -26.41 13.13
CA TRP A 143 7.53 -25.94 13.56
C TRP A 143 7.86 -24.61 12.91
N ILE A 144 8.22 -23.63 13.74
CA ILE A 144 8.70 -22.32 13.33
C ILE A 144 10.17 -22.24 13.77
N PRO A 145 11.13 -22.09 12.84
CA PRO A 145 12.53 -22.01 13.18
C PRO A 145 12.83 -20.79 14.05
N TYR A 146 13.81 -20.92 14.94
CA TYR A 146 14.39 -19.73 15.57
C TYR A 146 15.07 -18.89 14.49
N PRO A 147 14.99 -17.53 14.56
CA PRO A 147 15.68 -16.66 13.60
C PRO A 147 17.18 -17.00 13.52
N ASP A 148 17.70 -17.14 12.30
CA ASP A 148 19.12 -17.37 12.01
C ASP A 148 19.94 -16.06 11.94
N PHE A 149 19.33 -14.95 12.37
CA PHE A 149 19.92 -13.62 12.43
C PHE A 149 19.83 -13.03 13.84
N ALA A 150 20.82 -12.22 14.21
CA ALA A 150 20.82 -11.51 15.50
C ALA A 150 19.76 -10.39 15.49
N PHE A 151 19.10 -10.18 16.63
CA PHE A 151 18.11 -9.12 16.80
C PHE A 151 18.10 -8.61 18.26
N GLU A 152 17.80 -7.34 18.42
CA GLU A 152 17.41 -6.72 19.69
C GLU A 152 15.89 -6.61 19.79
N ARG A 153 15.23 -6.45 18.64
CA ARG A 153 13.78 -6.37 18.49
C ARG A 153 13.37 -6.99 17.16
N LEU A 154 12.25 -7.68 17.15
CA LEU A 154 11.63 -8.24 15.97
C LEU A 154 10.43 -7.40 15.52
N VAL A 155 10.06 -7.56 14.27
CA VAL A 155 8.78 -7.11 13.71
C VAL A 155 8.02 -8.34 13.25
N VAL A 156 6.87 -8.60 13.87
CA VAL A 156 5.96 -9.68 13.51
C VAL A 156 4.75 -9.06 12.81
N LYS A 157 4.43 -9.54 11.62
CA LYS A 157 3.31 -8.98 10.84
C LYS A 157 2.74 -10.00 9.86
N PRO A 158 1.48 -9.85 9.43
CA PRO A 158 0.93 -10.67 8.35
C PRO A 158 1.76 -10.52 7.06
N ASN A 159 2.00 -11.64 6.37
CA ASN A 159 2.73 -11.64 5.11
C ASN A 159 2.03 -10.79 4.04
N ALA A 160 0.69 -10.82 4.01
CA ALA A 160 -0.15 -9.99 3.14
C ALA A 160 -1.04 -9.06 3.98
N SER A 161 -0.62 -7.81 4.19
CA SER A 161 -1.37 -6.78 4.91
C SER A 161 -0.81 -5.40 4.58
N SER A 162 -1.54 -4.34 4.94
CA SER A 162 -1.15 -2.95 4.72
C SER A 162 -1.43 -2.08 5.95
N ALA A 163 -0.93 -0.85 5.92
CA ALA A 163 -1.18 0.20 6.92
C ALA A 163 -0.83 -0.19 8.36
N SER A 164 0.19 -1.01 8.58
CA SER A 164 0.62 -1.55 9.89
C SER A 164 -0.42 -2.42 10.62
N TRP A 165 -1.49 -2.87 9.94
CA TRP A 165 -2.44 -3.79 10.54
C TRP A 165 -1.76 -5.11 10.95
N GLY A 166 -2.00 -5.56 12.18
CA GLY A 166 -1.45 -6.80 12.71
C GLY A 166 0.06 -6.77 12.95
N VAL A 167 0.69 -5.61 13.04
CA VAL A 167 2.12 -5.46 13.32
C VAL A 167 2.35 -5.42 14.83
N SER A 168 3.29 -6.23 15.30
CA SER A 168 3.84 -6.15 16.66
C SER A 168 5.37 -6.11 16.64
N MET A 169 5.99 -5.66 17.75
CA MET A 169 7.44 -5.49 17.85
C MET A 169 7.97 -6.12 19.13
N PRO A 170 7.95 -7.46 19.24
CA PRO A 170 8.48 -8.17 20.40
C PRO A 170 10.01 -8.04 20.50
N ILE A 171 10.48 -8.06 21.77
CA ILE A 171 11.93 -8.03 22.09
C ILE A 171 12.52 -9.41 22.29
N ASP A 172 11.70 -10.45 22.37
CA ASP A 172 12.10 -11.83 22.56
C ASP A 172 11.29 -12.78 21.66
N TRP A 173 11.84 -13.99 21.47
CA TRP A 173 11.26 -14.99 20.58
C TRP A 173 10.00 -15.64 21.13
N GLU A 174 9.85 -15.77 22.45
CA GLU A 174 8.64 -16.36 23.04
C GLU A 174 7.44 -15.48 22.81
N THR A 175 7.59 -14.17 23.01
CA THR A 175 6.56 -13.19 22.67
C THR A 175 6.25 -13.20 21.18
N ALA A 176 7.28 -13.27 20.32
CA ALA A 176 7.09 -13.36 18.87
C ALA A 176 6.27 -14.60 18.48
N LYS A 177 6.52 -15.76 19.06
CA LYS A 177 5.72 -16.99 18.80
C LYS A 177 4.25 -16.81 19.18
N ASN A 178 3.96 -16.13 20.29
CA ASN A 178 2.59 -15.85 20.70
C ASN A 178 1.86 -14.94 19.68
N ASP A 179 2.55 -13.92 19.16
CA ASP A 179 2.01 -13.02 18.15
C ASP A 179 1.81 -13.73 16.80
N ILE A 180 2.75 -14.62 16.42
CA ILE A 180 2.58 -15.49 15.24
C ILE A 180 1.34 -16.37 15.40
N ALA A 181 1.16 -16.99 16.58
CA ALA A 181 0.01 -17.88 16.83
C ALA A 181 -1.33 -17.13 16.71
N LYS A 182 -1.41 -15.89 17.18
CA LYS A 182 -2.60 -15.04 17.01
C LYS A 182 -2.91 -14.80 15.54
N LEU A 183 -1.91 -14.36 14.76
CA LEU A 183 -2.09 -14.10 13.34
C LEU A 183 -2.40 -15.37 12.53
N HIS A 184 -1.85 -16.52 12.91
CA HIS A 184 -2.22 -17.81 12.33
C HIS A 184 -3.67 -18.19 12.61
N ALA A 185 -4.18 -17.91 13.83
CA ALA A 185 -5.58 -18.14 14.19
C ALA A 185 -6.53 -17.24 13.38
N GLU A 186 -6.08 -16.04 13.01
CA GLU A 186 -6.80 -15.10 12.14
C GLU A 186 -6.67 -15.44 10.65
N GLY A 187 -5.92 -16.48 10.29
CA GLY A 187 -5.84 -16.98 8.92
C GLY A 187 -4.66 -16.46 8.09
N HIS A 188 -3.67 -15.83 8.72
CA HIS A 188 -2.54 -15.22 8.02
C HIS A 188 -1.26 -16.07 8.08
N ASP A 189 -0.52 -16.15 6.98
CA ASP A 189 0.91 -16.42 7.00
C ASP A 189 1.62 -15.21 7.62
N VAL A 190 2.70 -15.44 8.36
CA VAL A 190 3.37 -14.40 9.13
C VAL A 190 4.81 -14.24 8.72
N ILE A 191 5.23 -13.00 8.46
CA ILE A 191 6.64 -12.68 8.28
C ILE A 191 7.19 -12.11 9.60
N VAL A 192 8.38 -12.57 9.97
CA VAL A 192 9.13 -12.07 11.12
C VAL A 192 10.45 -11.50 10.63
N GLU A 193 10.73 -10.27 10.94
CA GLU A 193 11.93 -9.56 10.49
C GLU A 193 12.66 -8.90 11.64
N ARG A 194 13.96 -8.66 11.46
CA ARG A 194 14.71 -7.80 12.37
C ARG A 194 14.17 -6.36 12.25
N TYR A 195 13.98 -5.71 13.40
CA TYR A 195 13.67 -4.28 13.40
C TYR A 195 14.95 -3.47 13.12
N GLU A 196 14.93 -2.62 12.11
CA GLU A 196 16.10 -1.85 11.69
C GLU A 196 16.17 -0.45 12.32
N GLY A 197 15.20 -0.06 13.12
CA GLY A 197 15.18 1.25 13.79
C GLY A 197 15.09 2.45 12.84
N ALA A 198 14.73 2.23 11.59
CA ALA A 198 14.74 3.24 10.55
C ALA A 198 13.46 4.08 10.49
N TYR A 199 13.54 5.18 9.78
CA TYR A 199 12.37 5.99 9.44
C TYR A 199 11.49 5.30 8.38
N ASP A 200 10.19 5.58 8.42
CA ASP A 200 9.26 5.25 7.34
C ASP A 200 9.51 6.23 6.17
N VAL A 201 10.09 5.75 5.09
CA VAL A 201 10.52 6.55 3.94
C VAL A 201 9.62 6.27 2.76
N VAL A 202 9.19 7.34 2.08
CA VAL A 202 8.42 7.26 0.83
C VAL A 202 9.28 7.78 -0.30
N VAL A 203 9.42 6.96 -1.34
CA VAL A 203 10.07 7.33 -2.60
C VAL A 203 9.01 7.30 -3.69
N PRO A 204 8.39 8.43 -4.05
CA PRO A 204 7.42 8.46 -5.13
C PRO A 204 8.10 8.20 -6.47
N VAL A 205 7.45 7.41 -7.32
CA VAL A 205 7.96 7.04 -8.64
C VAL A 205 6.89 7.32 -9.68
N LEU A 206 7.21 8.14 -10.68
CA LEU A 206 6.39 8.25 -11.89
C LEU A 206 6.77 7.10 -12.82
N GLY A 207 5.76 6.28 -13.14
CA GLY A 207 5.93 5.10 -13.99
C GLY A 207 6.12 5.45 -15.46
N GLY A 208 6.70 4.50 -16.19
CA GLY A 208 6.96 4.58 -17.62
C GLY A 208 8.03 3.56 -18.00
N ALA A 209 8.47 3.56 -19.25
CA ALA A 209 9.61 2.75 -19.69
C ALA A 209 10.88 3.12 -18.90
N GLU A 210 11.03 4.39 -18.60
CA GLU A 210 12.07 4.94 -17.73
C GLU A 210 11.41 5.58 -16.50
N PRO A 211 11.45 4.92 -15.32
CA PRO A 211 10.82 5.44 -14.12
C PRO A 211 11.56 6.68 -13.62
N ILE A 212 10.79 7.71 -13.25
CA ILE A 212 11.31 8.96 -12.69
C ILE A 212 11.10 8.95 -11.18
N LEU A 213 12.20 9.09 -10.43
CA LEU A 213 12.17 9.23 -8.99
C LEU A 213 11.87 10.69 -8.63
N LEU A 214 10.84 10.89 -7.80
CA LEU A 214 10.53 12.20 -7.22
C LEU A 214 11.27 12.37 -5.88
N SER A 215 11.12 13.56 -5.27
CA SER A 215 11.75 13.87 -3.99
C SER A 215 11.35 12.86 -2.90
N THR A 216 12.34 12.26 -2.27
CA THR A 216 12.15 11.33 -1.16
C THR A 216 11.65 12.06 0.07
N MET A 217 10.70 11.45 0.77
CA MET A 217 10.11 11.98 1.99
C MET A 217 10.21 10.96 3.11
N ARG A 218 10.28 11.42 4.35
CA ARG A 218 10.21 10.56 5.54
C ARG A 218 9.08 11.02 6.46
N PHE A 219 8.52 10.07 7.18
CA PHE A 219 7.61 10.38 8.28
C PHE A 219 8.41 10.56 9.56
N GLU A 220 8.17 11.67 10.28
CA GLU A 220 8.68 11.93 11.60
C GLU A 220 7.55 11.84 12.61
N MET A 221 7.73 10.97 13.61
CA MET A 221 6.83 10.89 14.76
C MET A 221 7.31 11.83 15.85
N PRO A 222 6.43 12.57 16.50
CA PRO A 222 6.81 13.38 17.65
C PRO A 222 7.07 12.48 18.86
N GLY A 223 8.27 12.62 19.48
CA GLY A 223 8.72 11.86 20.65
C GLY A 223 9.93 10.97 20.38
N ASP A 224 10.52 10.46 21.47
CA ASP A 224 11.76 9.64 21.44
C ASP A 224 11.49 8.12 21.26
N GLU A 225 10.26 7.68 21.15
CA GLU A 225 9.89 6.25 21.20
C GLU A 225 10.01 5.51 19.86
N GLY A 226 10.73 6.05 18.90
CA GLY A 226 10.98 5.41 17.61
C GLY A 226 9.95 5.79 16.53
N ASN A 227 10.36 5.62 15.28
CA ASN A 227 9.61 6.10 14.11
C ASN A 227 8.56 5.08 13.60
N PHE A 228 8.07 4.19 14.46
CA PHE A 228 7.02 3.24 14.09
C PHE A 228 5.65 3.94 14.15
N ARG A 229 4.89 3.78 13.07
CA ARG A 229 3.53 4.29 12.93
C ARG A 229 2.55 3.13 13.04
N SER A 230 1.71 3.14 14.07
CA SER A 230 0.66 2.15 14.27
C SER A 230 -0.42 2.22 13.18
N TYR A 231 -1.30 1.23 13.17
CA TYR A 231 -2.47 1.25 12.29
C TYR A 231 -3.39 2.43 12.59
N GLU A 232 -3.66 2.68 13.87
CA GLU A 232 -4.53 3.76 14.34
C GLU A 232 -3.98 5.14 13.96
N GLU A 233 -2.66 5.35 14.09
CA GLU A 233 -2.00 6.59 13.67
C GLU A 233 -2.10 6.80 12.16
N LYS A 234 -1.80 5.77 11.37
CA LYS A 234 -1.90 5.84 9.90
C LYS A 234 -3.32 6.09 9.41
N ARG A 235 -4.33 5.71 10.19
CA ARG A 235 -5.75 5.88 9.87
C ARG A 235 -6.37 7.14 10.47
N GLY A 236 -5.61 7.91 11.28
CA GLY A 236 -6.13 9.06 12.00
C GLY A 236 -7.20 8.71 13.02
N LEU A 237 -7.14 7.49 13.57
CA LEU A 237 -8.05 6.99 14.59
C LEU A 237 -7.51 7.19 16.02
N SER A 238 -6.23 7.56 16.16
CA SER A 238 -5.61 7.89 17.44
C SER A 238 -5.81 9.35 17.81
N GLU A 239 -5.95 9.65 19.09
CA GLU A 239 -5.99 11.02 19.63
C GLU A 239 -4.57 11.61 19.86
N GLY A 240 -3.53 10.87 19.52
CA GLY A 240 -2.13 11.22 19.72
C GLY A 240 -1.60 12.34 18.82
N PRO A 241 -0.35 12.77 19.04
CA PRO A 241 0.28 13.76 18.19
C PRO A 241 0.41 13.25 16.75
N LYS A 242 0.09 14.13 15.79
CA LYS A 242 0.08 13.77 14.36
C LYS A 242 1.50 13.67 13.81
N GLU A 243 1.71 12.68 12.96
CA GLU A 243 2.93 12.54 12.19
C GLU A 243 3.21 13.74 11.29
N ARG A 244 4.46 13.94 10.96
CA ARG A 244 4.92 14.97 10.06
C ARG A 244 5.67 14.38 8.87
N LEU A 245 5.25 14.72 7.66
CA LEU A 245 5.95 14.36 6.44
C LEU A 245 7.01 15.42 6.12
N VAL A 246 8.26 15.00 6.02
CA VAL A 246 9.40 15.90 5.79
C VAL A 246 10.16 15.47 4.55
N ALA A 247 10.46 16.43 3.68
CA ALA A 247 11.32 16.18 2.53
C ALA A 247 12.74 15.87 2.99
N MET A 248 13.32 14.81 2.45
CA MET A 248 14.74 14.50 2.69
C MET A 248 15.58 15.39 1.79
N LYS A 249 16.56 16.07 2.39
CA LYS A 249 17.57 16.79 1.61
C LYS A 249 18.52 15.75 1.02
N ASN A 250 18.69 15.79 -0.29
CA ASN A 250 19.72 15.04 -1.00
C ASN A 250 21.11 15.53 -0.62
#